data_00b2671838725337114a8e0ba51edb0a
#
_entry.id   00b2671838725337114a8e0ba51edb0a
#
_cell.length_a   1.000
_cell.length_b   1.000
_cell.length_c   1.000
_cell.angle_alpha   90.00
_cell.angle_beta   90.00
_cell.angle_gamma   90.00
#
_symmetry.space_group_name_H-M   'P 1'
#
loop_
_entity.id
_entity.type
_entity.pdbx_description
1 polymer ?
#
loop_
_entity_poly.entity_id
_entity_poly.type
_entity_poly.pdbx_seq_one_letter_code
_entity_poly.pdbx_strand_id
1 'polypeptide(L)'
;EGGSTKHVSFPLTGEWTANTTREYKLSQKNSSWGYIFTLAKENKTFDYQGNETNSEAAFDVTSYRQAPDGTKQPVAWKITKYEEWDYTTNNWVTRAAKPAWLGNIADQGTGVAGSAESVNTSVEAATITDRLKEYNDVLKNATPKGTAANPYNLANPGGNGQVGIIEESANCYLISAPGYYCIPLVYGNAIKGGTTNSHAYQTSNSGAYILQHFKDHAGQDISSPYINVQNASNPATQASIVWTDQSGIIEASSLGIEDAGTNAFVRFRVPQDKIKNGNAVIAVKNASGTVMWSWHLWFIHDDALNTVTCTNFQGHKYKFTQETLGWKYTALKVSTYSAPRKVRVTVEQTVANGGVKQFAYITITQNPGNSRKGYSTLYQFGRKDAFPGTDTTPDGSFTPNGGDNMSIQNGIRHPGTFYNDGSTWYSYNKYNLWSMDNTVTGYNDNAVVKTIYDPCPAGFHMPASNAFTGFTTHGENGGTANVNGAEDWGWNFNNKITSPDAAVFFPASGYRRHFDGSLYGVGDSGWYWSAVPNDMSYGCYLNFNGWGAFPKHYNPRSY
;
A
#
# COMPACT_ATOMS: atom_id res chain seq x y z
N GLU A 1 69.86 -5.10 -27.34
CA GLU A 1 68.86 -5.20 -26.30
C GLU A 1 67.69 -4.31 -26.69
N GLY A 2 66.60 -4.91 -27.21
CA GLY A 2 65.50 -4.27 -27.91
C GLY A 2 64.70 -3.30 -27.06
N GLY A 3 65.07 -2.03 -27.09
CA GLY A 3 64.37 -0.94 -26.44
C GLY A 3 63.27 -0.39 -27.33
N SER A 4 62.03 -0.61 -26.96
CA SER A 4 60.90 0.14 -27.54
C SER A 4 61.11 1.64 -27.25
N THR A 5 61.03 2.49 -28.29
CA THR A 5 61.09 3.97 -28.14
C THR A 5 59.92 4.43 -27.26
N LYS A 6 60.25 4.97 -26.10
CA LYS A 6 59.26 5.58 -25.19
C LYS A 6 59.24 7.08 -25.43
N HIS A 7 58.09 7.64 -25.75
CA HIS A 7 57.87 9.06 -25.83
C HIS A 7 57.55 9.62 -24.44
N VAL A 8 58.28 10.65 -24.02
CA VAL A 8 58.06 11.34 -22.76
C VAL A 8 57.72 12.80 -23.07
N SER A 9 56.58 13.25 -22.56
CA SER A 9 56.12 14.62 -22.76
C SER A 9 56.27 15.42 -21.47
N PHE A 10 56.82 16.62 -21.56
CA PHE A 10 57.00 17.53 -20.45
C PHE A 10 56.31 18.86 -20.76
N PRO A 11 55.49 19.39 -19.85
CA PRO A 11 55.05 20.78 -19.97
C PRO A 11 56.22 21.71 -19.67
N LEU A 12 56.65 22.46 -20.65
CA LEU A 12 57.64 23.54 -20.48
C LEU A 12 56.89 24.84 -20.17
N THR A 13 57.22 25.45 -19.04
CA THR A 13 56.66 26.75 -18.62
C THR A 13 57.74 27.78 -18.52
N GLY A 14 57.46 29.01 -18.95
CA GLY A 14 58.37 30.17 -18.87
C GLY A 14 58.56 30.86 -20.22
N GLU A 15 59.00 32.11 -20.17
CA GLU A 15 59.33 32.88 -21.36
C GLU A 15 60.76 32.59 -21.81
N TRP A 16 60.97 32.50 -23.10
CA TRP A 16 62.33 32.38 -23.69
C TRP A 16 62.79 33.73 -24.22
N THR A 17 63.84 34.24 -23.60
CA THR A 17 64.40 35.50 -24.02
C THR A 17 65.36 35.28 -25.21
N ALA A 18 65.34 36.16 -26.20
CA ALA A 18 66.23 36.05 -27.35
C ALA A 18 67.72 36.00 -26.92
N ASN A 19 68.48 35.15 -27.57
CA ASN A 19 69.91 34.89 -27.30
C ASN A 19 70.20 34.20 -25.95
N THR A 20 69.24 33.46 -25.36
CA THR A 20 69.50 32.65 -24.17
C THR A 20 69.30 31.19 -24.47
N THR A 21 70.14 30.34 -23.88
CA THR A 21 70.00 28.88 -23.90
C THR A 21 69.47 28.45 -22.54
N ARG A 22 68.39 27.67 -22.53
CA ARG A 22 67.90 27.03 -21.31
C ARG A 22 68.17 25.55 -21.38
N GLU A 23 68.82 25.00 -20.37
CA GLU A 23 69.03 23.57 -20.20
C GLU A 23 67.87 22.96 -19.35
N TYR A 24 67.19 21.99 -19.88
CA TYR A 24 66.20 21.21 -19.17
C TYR A 24 66.79 19.86 -18.81
N LYS A 25 67.05 19.63 -17.52
CA LYS A 25 67.55 18.35 -17.04
C LYS A 25 66.33 17.38 -16.84
N LEU A 26 66.22 16.45 -17.76
CA LEU A 26 65.22 15.41 -17.68
C LEU A 26 65.77 14.24 -16.87
N SER A 27 65.04 13.79 -15.84
CA SER A 27 65.38 12.61 -15.07
C SER A 27 64.19 11.67 -15.02
N GLN A 28 64.47 10.40 -14.90
CA GLN A 28 63.43 9.39 -14.75
C GLN A 28 62.55 9.62 -13.49
N LYS A 29 63.08 10.32 -12.50
CA LYS A 29 62.37 10.75 -11.28
C LYS A 29 61.20 11.68 -11.56
N ASN A 30 61.25 12.50 -12.61
CA ASN A 30 60.25 13.56 -12.89
C ASN A 30 59.45 13.29 -14.18
N SER A 31 59.70 12.20 -14.89
CA SER A 31 59.19 11.96 -16.23
C SER A 31 57.95 11.09 -16.31
N SER A 32 57.56 10.42 -15.22
CA SER A 32 56.43 9.49 -15.20
C SER A 32 55.54 9.77 -13.98
N TRP A 33 54.58 10.63 -14.14
CA TRP A 33 53.63 10.94 -13.09
C TRP A 33 52.47 9.92 -13.11
N GLY A 34 52.21 9.26 -11.97
CA GLY A 34 50.96 8.56 -11.73
C GLY A 34 49.88 9.53 -11.26
N TYR A 35 48.71 9.50 -11.86
CA TYR A 35 47.57 10.35 -11.46
C TYR A 35 46.63 9.58 -10.56
N ILE A 36 46.33 10.11 -9.40
CA ILE A 36 45.48 9.55 -8.38
C ILE A 36 44.27 10.46 -8.20
N PHE A 37 43.09 9.87 -8.34
CA PHE A 37 41.81 10.52 -8.09
C PHE A 37 40.88 9.55 -7.36
N THR A 38 40.50 9.90 -6.16
CA THR A 38 39.57 9.07 -5.36
C THR A 38 38.50 9.94 -4.75
N LEU A 39 37.28 9.37 -4.67
CA LEU A 39 36.17 9.91 -3.92
C LEU A 39 35.85 8.97 -2.75
N ALA A 40 35.51 9.56 -1.62
CA ALA A 40 34.90 8.85 -0.50
C ALA A 40 33.59 9.53 -0.12
N LYS A 41 32.67 8.75 0.47
CA LYS A 41 31.33 9.22 0.85
C LYS A 41 30.53 9.69 -0.39
N GLU A 42 30.65 8.99 -1.49
CA GLU A 42 30.13 9.36 -2.80
C GLU A 42 28.59 9.22 -2.94
N ASN A 43 27.90 8.61 -1.97
CA ASN A 43 26.46 8.46 -1.97
C ASN A 43 25.85 9.31 -0.86
N LYS A 44 25.07 10.30 -1.25
CA LYS A 44 24.39 11.22 -0.34
C LYS A 44 22.89 11.06 -0.44
N THR A 45 22.22 10.95 0.70
CA THR A 45 20.77 10.86 0.76
C THR A 45 20.23 11.93 1.70
N PHE A 46 19.28 12.70 1.19
CA PHE A 46 18.60 13.77 1.89
C PHE A 46 17.11 13.47 2.02
N ASP A 47 16.49 13.93 3.10
CA ASP A 47 15.05 14.02 3.20
C ASP A 47 14.50 15.19 2.36
N TYR A 48 13.18 15.33 2.34
CA TYR A 48 12.52 16.42 1.60
C TYR A 48 12.84 17.82 2.15
N GLN A 49 13.25 17.95 3.39
CA GLN A 49 13.62 19.22 4.04
C GLN A 49 15.06 19.59 3.77
N GLY A 50 15.85 18.71 3.16
CA GLY A 50 17.26 18.92 2.90
C GLY A 50 18.17 18.47 4.05
N ASN A 51 17.65 17.74 5.03
CA ASN A 51 18.48 17.12 6.06
C ASN A 51 19.11 15.83 5.51
N GLU A 52 20.40 15.66 5.73
CA GLU A 52 21.05 14.43 5.33
C GLU A 52 20.64 13.27 6.24
N THR A 53 20.35 12.12 5.62
CA THR A 53 19.84 10.93 6.31
C THR A 53 20.84 9.79 6.42
N ASN A 54 22.00 9.88 5.74
CA ASN A 54 23.01 8.82 5.71
C ASN A 54 24.41 9.24 6.21
N SER A 55 24.50 10.19 7.09
CA SER A 55 25.58 10.55 8.00
C SER A 55 26.37 11.85 7.77
N GLU A 56 26.75 12.24 6.58
CA GLU A 56 27.56 13.44 6.38
C GLU A 56 27.28 14.13 5.04
N ALA A 57 26.97 15.43 5.06
CA ALA A 57 26.65 16.22 3.88
C ALA A 57 27.85 16.50 2.97
N ALA A 58 29.03 16.08 3.35
CA ALA A 58 30.24 16.27 2.58
C ALA A 58 30.70 14.96 1.92
N PHE A 59 31.25 15.07 0.71
CA PHE A 59 32.08 14.04 0.11
C PHE A 59 33.54 14.47 0.13
N ASP A 60 34.48 13.49 0.08
CA ASP A 60 35.90 13.75 0.22
C ASP A 60 36.61 13.45 -1.09
N VAL A 61 37.34 14.45 -1.62
CA VAL A 61 38.08 14.35 -2.87
C VAL A 61 39.56 14.31 -2.57
N THR A 62 40.25 13.28 -3.05
CA THR A 62 41.71 13.22 -3.09
C THR A 62 42.15 13.24 -4.54
N SER A 63 42.87 14.28 -4.93
CA SER A 63 43.29 14.53 -6.31
C SER A 63 44.71 15.05 -6.37
N TYR A 64 45.63 14.22 -6.86
CA TYR A 64 47.03 14.57 -7.00
C TYR A 64 47.72 13.73 -8.08
N ARG A 65 48.94 14.10 -8.40
CA ARG A 65 49.86 13.27 -9.17
C ARG A 65 51.09 12.95 -8.32
N GLN A 66 51.67 11.80 -8.54
CA GLN A 66 52.86 11.34 -7.81
C GLN A 66 53.97 10.93 -8.80
N ALA A 67 55.15 11.45 -8.56
CA ALA A 67 56.34 11.07 -9.28
C ALA A 67 56.93 9.74 -8.78
N PRO A 68 57.81 9.06 -9.53
CA PRO A 68 58.44 7.80 -9.10
C PRO A 68 59.25 7.90 -7.81
N ASP A 69 59.74 9.09 -7.44
CA ASP A 69 60.46 9.35 -6.20
C ASP A 69 59.53 9.59 -4.99
N GLY A 70 58.23 9.46 -5.19
CA GLY A 70 57.23 9.69 -4.15
C GLY A 70 56.76 11.15 -4.01
N THR A 71 57.35 12.09 -4.73
CA THR A 71 56.93 13.50 -4.71
C THR A 71 55.49 13.62 -5.21
N LYS A 72 54.63 14.27 -4.40
CA LYS A 72 53.21 14.49 -4.70
C LYS A 72 52.94 15.95 -5.04
N GLN A 73 52.04 16.17 -5.99
CA GLN A 73 51.56 17.51 -6.37
C GLN A 73 50.05 17.47 -6.52
N PRO A 74 49.29 18.40 -5.94
CA PRO A 74 47.85 18.52 -6.15
C PRO A 74 47.50 18.65 -7.63
N VAL A 75 46.38 18.10 -8.03
CA VAL A 75 45.78 18.24 -9.35
C VAL A 75 44.36 18.76 -9.17
N ALA A 76 44.08 19.92 -9.73
CA ALA A 76 42.76 20.51 -9.67
C ALA A 76 41.70 19.58 -10.31
N TRP A 77 40.51 19.66 -9.81
CA TRP A 77 39.35 18.91 -10.30
C TRP A 77 38.17 19.85 -10.56
N LYS A 78 37.21 19.37 -11.36
CA LYS A 78 35.95 20.09 -11.63
C LYS A 78 34.80 19.14 -11.89
N ILE A 79 33.59 19.64 -11.70
CA ILE A 79 32.38 18.97 -12.16
C ILE A 79 32.24 19.18 -13.67
N THR A 80 31.96 18.11 -14.41
CA THR A 80 31.87 18.15 -15.88
C THR A 80 30.50 17.75 -16.39
N LYS A 81 29.69 17.03 -15.58
CA LYS A 81 28.42 16.51 -16.04
C LYS A 81 27.45 16.29 -14.88
N TYR A 82 26.18 16.59 -15.13
CA TYR A 82 25.05 16.24 -14.29
C TYR A 82 24.12 15.31 -15.06
N GLU A 83 23.70 14.20 -14.44
CA GLU A 83 22.76 13.25 -15.00
C GLU A 83 21.68 12.93 -13.98
N GLU A 84 20.41 13.12 -14.32
CA GLU A 84 19.29 12.74 -13.45
C GLU A 84 18.75 11.37 -13.83
N TRP A 85 18.37 10.60 -12.83
CA TRP A 85 17.73 9.31 -13.04
C TRP A 85 16.29 9.51 -13.49
N ASP A 86 15.94 8.92 -14.63
CA ASP A 86 14.57 8.86 -15.14
C ASP A 86 13.96 7.50 -14.81
N TYR A 87 12.97 7.51 -13.91
CA TYR A 87 12.27 6.29 -13.49
C TYR A 87 11.35 5.72 -14.58
N THR A 88 10.98 6.50 -15.59
CA THR A 88 10.15 6.02 -16.70
C THR A 88 10.97 5.16 -17.65
N THR A 89 12.17 5.61 -17.98
CA THR A 89 13.07 4.92 -18.91
C THR A 89 14.10 4.03 -18.21
N ASN A 90 14.21 4.13 -16.88
CA ASN A 90 15.24 3.48 -16.06
C ASN A 90 16.66 3.77 -16.54
N ASN A 91 16.93 5.02 -16.88
CA ASN A 91 18.21 5.46 -17.40
C ASN A 91 18.65 6.80 -16.79
N TRP A 92 19.98 7.05 -16.84
CA TRP A 92 20.56 8.35 -16.54
C TRP A 92 20.42 9.29 -17.74
N VAL A 93 19.79 10.44 -17.53
CA VAL A 93 19.56 11.47 -18.54
C VAL A 93 20.46 12.67 -18.27
N THR A 94 21.33 13.01 -19.23
CA THR A 94 22.22 14.17 -19.11
C THR A 94 21.43 15.47 -19.06
N ARG A 95 21.82 16.35 -18.14
CA ARG A 95 21.27 17.70 -18.00
C ARG A 95 22.26 18.75 -18.50
N ALA A 96 21.74 19.79 -19.13
CA ALA A 96 22.56 20.90 -19.64
C ALA A 96 23.15 21.78 -18.52
N ALA A 97 22.53 21.74 -17.33
CA ALA A 97 22.96 22.49 -16.16
C ALA A 97 22.68 21.69 -14.87
N LYS A 98 23.20 22.18 -13.74
CA LYS A 98 22.91 21.69 -12.42
C LYS A 98 21.39 21.68 -12.21
N PRO A 99 20.76 20.55 -11.77
CA PRO A 99 19.34 20.52 -11.44
C PRO A 99 18.96 21.56 -10.38
N ALA A 100 17.80 22.21 -10.54
CA ALA A 100 17.40 23.30 -9.65
C ALA A 100 17.18 22.86 -8.18
N TRP A 101 16.86 21.59 -7.95
CA TRP A 101 16.69 21.04 -6.61
C TRP A 101 18.01 20.68 -5.92
N LEU A 102 19.13 20.59 -6.66
CA LEU A 102 20.45 20.42 -6.09
C LEU A 102 20.94 21.80 -5.62
N GLY A 103 21.09 21.96 -4.32
CA GLY A 103 21.53 23.21 -3.70
C GLY A 103 23.02 23.47 -3.90
N ASN A 104 23.78 23.68 -2.82
CA ASN A 104 25.18 23.93 -2.91
C ASN A 104 25.99 22.66 -3.22
N ILE A 105 26.90 22.76 -4.16
CA ILE A 105 27.97 21.82 -4.44
C ILE A 105 29.11 22.63 -5.10
N ALA A 106 30.33 22.47 -4.62
CA ALA A 106 31.45 23.16 -5.24
C ALA A 106 31.72 22.61 -6.65
N ASP A 107 31.83 23.50 -7.64
CA ASP A 107 32.01 23.12 -9.04
C ASP A 107 33.41 22.61 -9.34
N GLN A 108 34.40 23.00 -8.51
CA GLN A 108 35.80 22.70 -8.68
C GLN A 108 36.58 22.79 -7.35
N GLY A 109 37.74 22.17 -7.34
CA GLY A 109 38.70 22.26 -6.24
C GLY A 109 40.14 22.26 -6.74
N THR A 110 41.03 22.60 -5.84
CA THR A 110 42.49 22.70 -6.16
C THR A 110 43.21 21.35 -6.12
N GLY A 111 42.55 20.36 -5.51
CA GLY A 111 43.12 19.05 -5.22
C GLY A 111 44.02 19.06 -3.99
N VAL A 112 44.30 17.89 -3.45
CA VAL A 112 45.15 17.66 -2.27
C VAL A 112 45.96 16.39 -2.44
N ALA A 113 47.16 16.38 -1.88
CA ALA A 113 48.12 15.29 -2.02
C ALA A 113 48.31 14.45 -0.76
N GLY A 114 47.64 14.75 0.32
CA GLY A 114 47.80 14.06 1.61
C GLY A 114 46.51 13.77 2.35
N SER A 115 45.71 14.80 2.61
CA SER A 115 44.39 14.71 3.18
C SER A 115 43.33 14.92 2.11
N ALA A 116 42.11 14.45 2.31
CA ALA A 116 41.02 14.69 1.40
C ALA A 116 40.52 16.14 1.52
N GLU A 117 40.10 16.71 0.40
CA GLU A 117 39.37 17.97 0.32
C GLU A 117 37.88 17.65 0.55
N SER A 118 37.30 18.17 1.63
CA SER A 118 35.92 17.93 1.98
C SER A 118 34.99 18.92 1.28
N VAL A 119 34.04 18.42 0.51
CA VAL A 119 33.13 19.23 -0.31
C VAL A 119 31.72 19.08 0.19
N ASN A 120 31.16 20.15 0.74
CA ASN A 120 29.79 20.14 1.22
C ASN A 120 28.79 20.10 0.07
N THR A 121 27.69 19.36 0.29
CA THR A 121 26.53 19.31 -0.60
C THR A 121 25.27 19.66 0.16
N SER A 122 24.29 20.19 -0.54
CA SER A 122 22.94 20.40 -0.03
C SER A 122 21.92 20.22 -1.14
N VAL A 123 20.67 20.10 -0.75
CA VAL A 123 19.51 20.07 -1.65
C VAL A 123 18.51 21.13 -1.21
N GLU A 124 17.71 21.63 -2.15
CA GLU A 124 16.63 22.57 -1.85
C GLU A 124 15.47 21.85 -1.20
N ALA A 125 14.91 22.42 -0.13
CA ALA A 125 13.73 21.87 0.53
C ALA A 125 12.55 21.79 -0.43
N ALA A 126 11.84 20.65 -0.41
CA ALA A 126 10.63 20.47 -1.19
C ALA A 126 9.40 20.94 -0.41
N THR A 127 8.43 21.50 -1.12
CA THR A 127 7.13 21.84 -0.54
C THR A 127 6.31 20.58 -0.33
N ILE A 128 5.71 20.45 0.86
CA ILE A 128 4.75 19.41 1.22
C ILE A 128 3.39 20.04 1.41
N THR A 129 2.39 19.46 0.78
CA THR A 129 0.98 19.81 0.99
C THR A 129 0.30 18.71 1.81
N ASP A 130 -0.33 19.08 2.94
CA ASP A 130 -1.21 18.18 3.67
C ASP A 130 -2.59 18.21 3.03
N ARG A 131 -2.98 17.11 2.38
CA ARG A 131 -4.25 16.96 1.68
C ARG A 131 -5.34 16.25 2.46
N LEU A 132 -5.08 15.84 3.69
CA LEU A 132 -6.09 15.11 4.48
C LEU A 132 -7.35 15.93 4.70
N LYS A 133 -7.19 17.23 4.97
CA LYS A 133 -8.34 18.14 5.11
C LYS A 133 -9.13 18.26 3.81
N GLU A 134 -8.45 18.49 2.69
CA GLU A 134 -9.08 18.56 1.35
C GLU A 134 -9.82 17.27 1.02
N TYR A 135 -9.18 16.13 1.29
CA TYR A 135 -9.74 14.81 1.10
C TYR A 135 -11.06 14.63 1.86
N ASN A 136 -11.12 15.05 3.12
CA ASN A 136 -12.33 14.99 3.92
C ASN A 136 -13.36 16.05 3.51
N ASP A 137 -12.92 17.24 3.09
CA ASP A 137 -13.81 18.31 2.64
C ASP A 137 -14.57 17.92 1.37
N VAL A 138 -14.01 17.10 0.48
CA VAL A 138 -14.73 16.55 -0.68
C VAL A 138 -15.94 15.73 -0.24
N LEU A 139 -15.79 14.84 0.74
CA LEU A 139 -16.90 14.06 1.29
C LEU A 139 -17.95 14.98 1.94
N LYS A 140 -17.51 15.94 2.73
CA LYS A 140 -18.37 16.88 3.45
C LYS A 140 -19.18 17.78 2.53
N ASN A 141 -18.57 18.23 1.42
CA ASN A 141 -19.16 19.16 0.46
C ASN A 141 -19.84 18.46 -0.73
N ALA A 142 -19.80 17.12 -0.77
CA ALA A 142 -20.51 16.36 -1.78
C ALA A 142 -22.02 16.60 -1.67
N THR A 143 -22.72 16.57 -2.80
CA THR A 143 -24.18 16.72 -2.83
C THR A 143 -24.84 15.66 -1.96
N PRO A 144 -25.63 16.04 -0.96
CA PRO A 144 -26.29 15.09 -0.07
C PRO A 144 -27.15 14.09 -0.83
N LYS A 145 -27.07 12.81 -0.45
CA LYS A 145 -27.87 11.72 -1.04
C LYS A 145 -29.12 11.43 -0.18
N GLY A 146 -30.25 11.22 -0.82
CA GLY A 146 -31.50 10.90 -0.17
C GLY A 146 -32.05 11.99 0.76
N THR A 147 -33.24 11.74 1.29
CA THR A 147 -33.93 12.60 2.27
C THR A 147 -34.50 11.72 3.37
N ALA A 148 -35.02 12.33 4.46
CA ALA A 148 -35.67 11.58 5.53
C ALA A 148 -36.89 10.76 5.05
N ALA A 149 -37.63 11.31 4.07
CA ALA A 149 -38.80 10.61 3.48
C ALA A 149 -38.42 9.60 2.39
N ASN A 150 -37.31 9.81 1.70
CA ASN A 150 -36.83 8.96 0.61
C ASN A 150 -35.31 8.76 0.77
N PRO A 151 -34.87 7.84 1.64
CA PRO A 151 -33.44 7.60 1.86
C PRO A 151 -32.81 6.97 0.60
N TYR A 152 -31.52 7.24 0.38
CA TYR A 152 -30.76 6.64 -0.72
C TYR A 152 -30.48 5.16 -0.42
N ASN A 153 -30.97 4.28 -1.30
CA ASN A 153 -30.74 2.84 -1.18
C ASN A 153 -29.35 2.45 -1.70
N LEU A 154 -28.48 2.01 -0.80
CA LEU A 154 -27.10 1.61 -1.12
C LEU A 154 -27.02 0.34 -1.98
N ALA A 155 -28.07 -0.47 -2.02
CA ALA A 155 -28.16 -1.67 -2.86
C ALA A 155 -28.77 -1.40 -4.26
N ASN A 156 -29.00 -0.10 -4.60
CA ASN A 156 -29.48 0.31 -5.92
C ASN A 156 -28.58 1.41 -6.51
N PRO A 157 -27.29 1.16 -6.71
CA PRO A 157 -26.37 2.20 -7.21
C PRO A 157 -26.66 2.64 -8.67
N GLY A 158 -27.06 1.72 -9.54
CA GLY A 158 -27.39 1.98 -10.94
C GLY A 158 -28.70 2.72 -11.13
N GLY A 159 -29.67 2.53 -10.21
CA GLY A 159 -30.98 3.18 -10.19
C GLY A 159 -31.05 4.46 -9.36
N ASN A 160 -29.93 5.13 -9.10
CA ASN A 160 -29.86 6.34 -8.27
C ASN A 160 -30.36 6.19 -6.82
N GLY A 161 -30.23 4.99 -6.24
CA GLY A 161 -30.58 4.74 -4.86
C GLY A 161 -32.08 4.68 -4.59
N GLN A 162 -32.90 4.24 -5.53
CA GLN A 162 -34.35 4.13 -5.35
C GLN A 162 -34.70 3.09 -4.30
N VAL A 163 -35.53 3.46 -3.32
CA VAL A 163 -36.05 2.57 -2.28
C VAL A 163 -36.93 1.48 -2.90
N GLY A 164 -36.84 0.26 -2.39
CA GLY A 164 -37.63 -0.88 -2.87
C GLY A 164 -37.06 -1.61 -4.10
N ILE A 165 -36.04 -1.07 -4.75
CA ILE A 165 -35.34 -1.74 -5.84
C ILE A 165 -33.97 -2.19 -5.35
N ILE A 166 -33.68 -3.49 -5.45
CA ILE A 166 -32.40 -4.06 -5.02
C ILE A 166 -31.69 -4.61 -6.25
N GLU A 167 -30.59 -3.96 -6.66
CA GLU A 167 -29.76 -4.41 -7.77
C GLU A 167 -28.65 -5.34 -7.27
N GLU A 168 -27.93 -4.91 -6.22
CA GLU A 168 -26.76 -5.61 -5.72
C GLU A 168 -26.74 -5.59 -4.19
N SER A 169 -26.81 -6.74 -3.55
CA SER A 169 -26.58 -6.84 -2.11
C SER A 169 -25.13 -7.17 -1.78
N ALA A 170 -24.59 -6.58 -0.70
CA ALA A 170 -23.21 -6.75 -0.26
C ALA A 170 -23.12 -6.66 1.26
N ASN A 171 -21.96 -7.00 1.82
CA ASN A 171 -21.66 -6.78 3.25
C ASN A 171 -20.92 -5.45 3.50
N CYS A 172 -20.38 -4.81 2.46
CA CYS A 172 -19.80 -3.50 2.54
C CYS A 172 -20.45 -2.56 1.52
N TYR A 173 -20.73 -1.33 1.96
CA TYR A 173 -21.22 -0.26 1.11
C TYR A 173 -20.38 1.00 1.29
N LEU A 174 -20.09 1.69 0.18
CA LEU A 174 -19.36 2.95 0.18
C LEU A 174 -20.32 4.12 0.42
N ILE A 175 -19.88 5.09 1.20
CA ILE A 175 -20.57 6.35 1.45
C ILE A 175 -19.62 7.50 1.15
N SER A 176 -19.91 8.26 0.09
CA SER A 176 -19.08 9.36 -0.41
C SER A 176 -19.70 10.73 -0.20
N ALA A 177 -20.88 10.80 0.42
CA ALA A 177 -21.61 12.06 0.63
C ALA A 177 -22.39 12.02 1.94
N PRO A 178 -22.76 13.19 2.54
CA PRO A 178 -23.74 13.23 3.61
C PRO A 178 -25.13 12.87 3.10
N GLY A 179 -26.08 12.57 4.00
CA GLY A 179 -27.46 12.33 3.58
C GLY A 179 -28.20 11.32 4.42
N TYR A 180 -29.31 10.84 3.87
CA TYR A 180 -30.14 9.79 4.44
C TYR A 180 -30.01 8.54 3.57
N TYR A 181 -29.71 7.44 4.19
CA TYR A 181 -29.39 6.17 3.51
C TYR A 181 -30.26 5.05 4.03
N CYS A 182 -30.44 4.03 3.19
CA CYS A 182 -30.99 2.76 3.61
C CYS A 182 -30.27 1.57 2.98
N ILE A 183 -30.36 0.44 3.66
CA ILE A 183 -29.88 -0.86 3.20
C ILE A 183 -31.06 -1.84 3.35
N PRO A 184 -31.49 -2.52 2.28
CA PRO A 184 -32.50 -3.55 2.38
C PRO A 184 -32.01 -4.70 3.29
N LEU A 185 -32.92 -5.30 4.03
CA LEU A 185 -32.62 -6.43 4.91
C LEU A 185 -32.42 -7.70 4.07
N VAL A 186 -31.30 -7.75 3.35
CA VAL A 186 -30.90 -8.84 2.46
C VAL A 186 -29.50 -9.30 2.85
N TYR A 187 -29.30 -10.62 2.84
CA TYR A 187 -27.97 -11.19 3.08
C TYR A 187 -26.97 -10.79 2.00
N GLY A 188 -25.73 -10.56 2.36
CA GLY A 188 -24.57 -10.22 1.55
C GLY A 188 -24.79 -10.20 0.03
N ASN A 189 -24.25 -11.15 -0.70
CA ASN A 189 -24.36 -11.28 -2.17
C ASN A 189 -25.61 -12.04 -2.64
N ALA A 190 -26.68 -12.08 -1.83
CA ALA A 190 -27.86 -12.90 -2.09
C ALA A 190 -28.80 -12.36 -3.18
N ILE A 191 -28.64 -11.06 -3.55
CA ILE A 191 -29.26 -10.47 -4.74
C ILE A 191 -28.14 -9.90 -5.62
N LYS A 192 -28.17 -10.23 -6.91
CA LYS A 192 -27.21 -9.79 -7.92
C LYS A 192 -27.94 -9.52 -9.24
N GLY A 193 -27.68 -8.36 -9.85
CA GLY A 193 -28.36 -7.93 -11.06
C GLY A 193 -29.88 -7.90 -10.92
N GLY A 194 -30.40 -7.51 -9.77
CA GLY A 194 -31.84 -7.42 -9.49
C GLY A 194 -32.55 -8.75 -9.27
N THR A 195 -31.82 -9.87 -9.21
CA THR A 195 -32.39 -11.21 -9.07
C THR A 195 -31.80 -11.99 -7.90
N THR A 196 -32.54 -12.94 -7.35
CA THR A 196 -32.02 -13.83 -6.30
C THR A 196 -30.83 -14.63 -6.80
N ASN A 197 -29.70 -14.50 -6.10
CA ASN A 197 -28.47 -15.24 -6.34
C ASN A 197 -28.34 -16.36 -5.29
N SER A 198 -29.13 -17.42 -5.44
CA SER A 198 -29.10 -18.54 -4.49
C SER A 198 -27.75 -19.24 -4.42
N HIS A 199 -26.96 -19.18 -5.51
CA HIS A 199 -25.61 -19.75 -5.53
C HIS A 199 -24.65 -19.06 -4.57
N ALA A 200 -24.96 -17.86 -4.04
CA ALA A 200 -24.17 -17.21 -3.01
C ALA A 200 -24.30 -17.84 -1.61
N TYR A 201 -25.31 -18.69 -1.38
CA TYR A 201 -25.59 -19.29 -0.07
C TYR A 201 -25.98 -20.78 -0.10
N GLN A 202 -26.06 -21.40 -1.28
CA GLN A 202 -26.27 -22.84 -1.43
C GLN A 202 -25.57 -23.38 -2.68
N THR A 203 -25.06 -24.60 -2.57
CA THR A 203 -24.39 -25.30 -3.69
C THR A 203 -24.62 -26.80 -3.59
N SER A 204 -24.64 -27.50 -4.73
CA SER A 204 -24.59 -28.95 -4.80
C SER A 204 -23.18 -29.52 -4.74
N ASN A 205 -22.14 -28.66 -4.82
CA ASN A 205 -20.76 -29.09 -4.69
C ASN A 205 -20.51 -29.67 -3.30
N SER A 206 -19.60 -30.63 -3.23
CA SER A 206 -19.21 -31.28 -1.98
C SER A 206 -17.67 -31.28 -1.85
N GLY A 207 -17.20 -31.22 -0.62
CA GLY A 207 -15.78 -31.23 -0.29
C GLY A 207 -15.54 -30.90 1.18
N ALA A 208 -14.35 -31.17 1.65
CA ALA A 208 -14.01 -30.98 3.08
C ALA A 208 -14.18 -29.53 3.57
N TYR A 209 -14.05 -28.57 2.66
CA TYR A 209 -14.11 -27.12 2.95
C TYR A 209 -15.37 -26.45 2.39
N ILE A 210 -16.30 -27.20 1.83
CA ILE A 210 -17.52 -26.69 1.24
C ILE A 210 -18.65 -26.73 2.26
N LEU A 211 -19.25 -25.56 2.52
CA LEU A 211 -20.53 -25.45 3.24
C LEU A 211 -21.64 -25.41 2.20
N GLN A 212 -22.37 -26.54 2.03
CA GLN A 212 -23.39 -26.63 0.99
C GLN A 212 -24.58 -25.69 1.21
N HIS A 213 -24.94 -25.44 2.47
CA HIS A 213 -26.02 -24.53 2.87
C HIS A 213 -25.48 -23.55 3.92
N PHE A 214 -25.41 -22.28 3.58
CA PHE A 214 -24.99 -21.23 4.50
C PHE A 214 -26.04 -21.00 5.59
N LYS A 215 -25.60 -20.59 6.76
CA LYS A 215 -26.43 -20.50 7.97
C LYS A 215 -26.78 -19.04 8.27
N ASP A 216 -27.98 -18.86 8.85
CA ASP A 216 -28.36 -17.59 9.46
C ASP A 216 -27.86 -17.49 10.92
N HIS A 217 -28.23 -16.40 11.60
CA HIS A 217 -27.88 -16.15 12.99
C HIS A 217 -28.42 -17.22 13.97
N ALA A 218 -29.48 -17.95 13.60
CA ALA A 218 -30.07 -19.03 14.40
C ALA A 218 -29.48 -20.40 14.06
N GLY A 219 -28.57 -20.49 13.06
CA GLY A 219 -27.99 -21.73 12.57
C GLY A 219 -28.87 -22.48 11.60
N GLN A 220 -29.93 -21.86 11.11
CA GLN A 220 -30.82 -22.44 10.10
C GLN A 220 -30.22 -22.24 8.69
N ASP A 221 -30.52 -23.18 7.80
CA ASP A 221 -30.14 -23.04 6.38
C ASP A 221 -30.88 -21.85 5.77
N ILE A 222 -30.15 -20.98 5.10
CA ILE A 222 -30.72 -19.83 4.39
C ILE A 222 -31.42 -20.34 3.13
N SER A 223 -32.72 -20.11 3.04
CA SER A 223 -33.59 -20.45 1.90
C SER A 223 -34.18 -19.21 1.22
N SER A 224 -34.14 -18.05 1.89
CA SER A 224 -34.58 -16.77 1.35
C SER A 224 -33.45 -15.75 1.39
N PRO A 225 -33.26 -14.92 0.35
CA PRO A 225 -32.31 -13.82 0.38
C PRO A 225 -32.65 -12.73 1.40
N TYR A 226 -33.94 -12.61 1.78
CA TYR A 226 -34.46 -11.57 2.67
C TYR A 226 -34.43 -12.03 4.13
N ILE A 227 -33.74 -11.26 4.99
CA ILE A 227 -33.54 -11.59 6.41
C ILE A 227 -34.87 -11.73 7.14
N ASN A 228 -35.83 -10.82 6.92
CA ASN A 228 -37.12 -10.85 7.59
C ASN A 228 -38.09 -11.89 7.02
N VAL A 229 -37.93 -12.34 5.78
CA VAL A 229 -38.69 -13.49 5.23
C VAL A 229 -38.11 -14.80 5.77
N GLN A 230 -36.79 -14.94 5.78
CA GLN A 230 -36.08 -16.09 6.37
C GLN A 230 -36.47 -16.29 7.84
N ASN A 231 -36.72 -15.21 8.57
CA ASN A 231 -37.00 -15.19 10.01
C ASN A 231 -38.37 -14.59 10.31
N ALA A 232 -39.41 -14.96 9.54
CA ALA A 232 -40.74 -14.35 9.62
C ALA A 232 -41.39 -14.43 11.01
N SER A 233 -41.10 -15.47 11.80
CA SER A 233 -41.59 -15.63 13.17
C SER A 233 -40.89 -14.76 14.22
N ASN A 234 -39.69 -14.23 13.90
CA ASN A 234 -38.90 -13.40 14.78
C ASN A 234 -38.05 -12.41 13.96
N PRO A 235 -38.68 -11.47 13.23
CA PRO A 235 -38.01 -10.59 12.29
C PRO A 235 -37.12 -9.57 12.99
N ALA A 236 -36.23 -8.95 12.23
CA ALA A 236 -35.46 -7.79 12.69
C ALA A 236 -36.38 -6.59 12.90
N THR A 237 -36.33 -5.98 14.08
CA THR A 237 -37.14 -4.83 14.49
C THR A 237 -36.32 -3.69 15.08
N GLN A 238 -35.05 -3.90 15.31
CA GLN A 238 -34.14 -2.93 15.91
C GLN A 238 -32.86 -2.81 15.09
N ALA A 239 -32.22 -1.64 15.12
CA ALA A 239 -30.91 -1.39 14.54
C ALA A 239 -29.99 -0.71 15.54
N SER A 240 -28.68 -0.95 15.44
CA SER A 240 -27.68 -0.33 16.29
C SER A 240 -26.36 -0.15 15.58
N ILE A 241 -25.58 0.83 16.01
CA ILE A 241 -24.14 0.91 15.73
C ILE A 241 -23.46 -0.24 16.49
N VAL A 242 -22.61 -0.99 15.81
CA VAL A 242 -21.70 -1.97 16.45
C VAL A 242 -20.45 -1.23 16.89
N TRP A 243 -19.77 -0.56 15.95
CA TRP A 243 -18.66 0.33 16.23
C TRP A 243 -18.46 1.35 15.09
N THR A 244 -17.83 2.47 15.40
CA THR A 244 -17.31 3.42 14.42
C THR A 244 -15.87 3.77 14.78
N ASP A 245 -15.08 4.21 13.79
CA ASP A 245 -13.74 4.79 14.01
C ASP A 245 -13.72 6.31 13.87
N GLN A 246 -14.91 6.93 13.72
CA GLN A 246 -15.13 8.38 13.67
C GLN A 246 -16.37 8.75 14.48
N SER A 247 -16.24 9.69 15.42
CA SER A 247 -17.35 10.08 16.28
C SER A 247 -18.48 10.76 15.50
N GLY A 248 -19.70 10.28 15.72
CA GLY A 248 -20.92 10.85 15.17
C GLY A 248 -21.06 10.75 13.65
N ILE A 249 -20.26 9.93 12.99
CA ILE A 249 -20.34 9.74 11.52
C ILE A 249 -21.69 9.18 11.09
N ILE A 250 -22.35 8.44 11.97
CA ILE A 250 -23.74 8.04 11.87
C ILE A 250 -24.51 8.68 13.01
N GLU A 251 -25.61 9.33 12.72
CA GLU A 251 -26.53 9.85 13.74
C GLU A 251 -27.30 8.68 14.38
N ALA A 252 -26.91 8.27 15.59
CA ALA A 252 -27.43 7.07 16.25
C ALA A 252 -28.95 7.07 16.41
N SER A 253 -29.56 8.25 16.67
CA SER A 253 -31.02 8.41 16.79
C SER A 253 -31.79 8.23 15.48
N SER A 254 -31.09 8.24 14.34
CA SER A 254 -31.68 8.06 13.01
C SER A 254 -31.75 6.59 12.57
N LEU A 255 -31.05 5.70 13.28
CA LEU A 255 -31.06 4.27 12.98
C LEU A 255 -32.42 3.66 13.32
N GLY A 256 -33.02 3.03 12.33
CA GLY A 256 -34.30 2.36 12.50
C GLY A 256 -34.56 1.35 11.39
N ILE A 257 -35.53 0.46 11.63
CA ILE A 257 -36.02 -0.47 10.61
C ILE A 257 -37.38 0.04 10.16
N GLU A 258 -37.57 0.10 8.86
CA GLU A 258 -38.84 0.44 8.22
C GLU A 258 -39.32 -0.72 7.35
N ASP A 259 -40.62 -0.75 7.11
CA ASP A 259 -41.33 -1.77 6.35
C ASP A 259 -41.18 -3.21 6.90
N ALA A 260 -41.68 -4.19 6.16
CA ALA A 260 -41.71 -5.58 6.57
C ALA A 260 -41.47 -6.53 5.39
N GLY A 261 -41.17 -7.77 5.71
CA GLY A 261 -40.96 -8.84 4.72
C GLY A 261 -39.86 -8.54 3.74
N THR A 262 -40.14 -8.59 2.46
CA THR A 262 -39.16 -8.31 1.37
C THR A 262 -38.81 -6.82 1.23
N ASN A 263 -39.65 -5.92 1.73
CA ASN A 263 -39.46 -4.47 1.64
C ASN A 263 -38.72 -3.89 2.84
N ALA A 264 -38.47 -4.69 3.89
CA ALA A 264 -37.78 -4.23 5.09
C ALA A 264 -36.38 -3.71 4.79
N PHE A 265 -36.06 -2.54 5.36
CA PHE A 265 -34.75 -1.93 5.26
C PHE A 265 -34.34 -1.25 6.58
N VAL A 266 -33.03 -1.19 6.82
CA VAL A 266 -32.47 -0.33 7.86
C VAL A 266 -32.17 1.03 7.25
N ARG A 267 -32.60 2.12 7.94
CA ARG A 267 -32.28 3.49 7.57
C ARG A 267 -31.34 4.15 8.57
N PHE A 268 -30.58 5.15 8.11
CA PHE A 268 -29.71 5.98 8.95
C PHE A 268 -29.37 7.31 8.26
N ARG A 269 -28.89 8.25 9.05
CA ARG A 269 -28.42 9.55 8.56
C ARG A 269 -26.92 9.67 8.77
N VAL A 270 -26.23 10.26 7.78
CA VAL A 270 -24.85 10.69 7.81
C VAL A 270 -24.81 12.22 7.84
N PRO A 271 -24.50 12.84 9.00
CA PRO A 271 -24.51 14.29 9.13
C PRO A 271 -23.38 14.93 8.32
N GLN A 272 -23.67 16.06 7.66
CA GLN A 272 -22.71 16.79 6.81
C GLN A 272 -21.50 17.31 7.60
N ASP A 273 -21.71 17.75 8.83
CA ASP A 273 -20.65 18.27 9.70
C ASP A 273 -19.75 17.17 10.29
N LYS A 274 -20.18 15.92 10.23
CA LYS A 274 -19.48 14.76 10.81
C LYS A 274 -18.81 13.86 9.79
N ILE A 275 -19.28 13.85 8.53
CA ILE A 275 -18.71 12.96 7.51
C ILE A 275 -17.26 13.30 7.23
N LYS A 276 -16.42 12.29 7.24
CA LYS A 276 -15.03 12.25 6.81
C LYS A 276 -14.64 10.80 6.55
N ASN A 277 -13.47 10.57 5.97
CA ASN A 277 -13.04 9.20 5.71
C ASN A 277 -12.98 8.37 7.00
N GLY A 278 -13.47 7.13 6.95
CA GLY A 278 -13.60 6.27 8.11
C GLY A 278 -14.47 5.06 7.86
N ASN A 279 -14.76 4.34 8.94
CA ASN A 279 -15.51 3.10 8.92
C ASN A 279 -16.54 3.04 10.03
N ALA A 280 -17.63 2.34 9.76
CA ALA A 280 -18.64 1.97 10.74
C ALA A 280 -19.18 0.58 10.46
N VAL A 281 -19.61 -0.12 11.49
CA VAL A 281 -20.41 -1.34 11.37
C VAL A 281 -21.74 -1.09 12.04
N ILE A 282 -22.83 -1.37 11.33
CA ILE A 282 -24.20 -1.34 11.85
C ILE A 282 -24.79 -2.74 11.84
N ALA A 283 -25.70 -3.02 12.74
CA ALA A 283 -26.37 -4.32 12.86
C ALA A 283 -27.87 -4.16 13.03
N VAL A 284 -28.61 -5.16 12.55
CA VAL A 284 -30.04 -5.32 12.81
C VAL A 284 -30.26 -6.48 13.79
N LYS A 285 -31.27 -6.29 14.66
CA LYS A 285 -31.57 -7.19 15.75
C LYS A 285 -33.06 -7.52 15.76
N ASN A 286 -33.40 -8.74 16.26
CA ASN A 286 -34.75 -9.09 16.55
C ASN A 286 -35.26 -8.43 17.85
N ALA A 287 -36.49 -8.66 18.22
CA ALA A 287 -37.13 -8.09 19.42
C ALA A 287 -36.40 -8.45 20.74
N SER A 288 -35.73 -9.60 20.79
CA SER A 288 -34.92 -10.02 21.96
C SER A 288 -33.52 -9.39 22.00
N GLY A 289 -33.15 -8.55 21.03
CA GLY A 289 -31.87 -7.91 20.96
C GLY A 289 -30.75 -8.75 20.33
N THR A 290 -31.08 -9.94 19.80
CA THR A 290 -30.11 -10.80 19.11
C THR A 290 -29.78 -10.22 17.74
N VAL A 291 -28.51 -10.02 17.43
CA VAL A 291 -28.07 -9.57 16.11
C VAL A 291 -28.36 -10.67 15.08
N MET A 292 -29.00 -10.26 13.99
CA MET A 292 -29.37 -11.13 12.88
C MET A 292 -28.45 -10.96 11.66
N TRP A 293 -27.95 -9.74 11.44
CA TRP A 293 -26.99 -9.40 10.39
C TRP A 293 -26.31 -8.06 10.68
N SER A 294 -25.23 -7.77 9.97
CA SER A 294 -24.46 -6.53 10.07
C SER A 294 -23.84 -6.17 8.74
N TRP A 295 -23.58 -4.90 8.53
CA TRP A 295 -22.93 -4.36 7.35
C TRP A 295 -21.80 -3.42 7.73
N HIS A 296 -20.73 -3.44 6.94
CA HIS A 296 -19.65 -2.46 6.97
C HIS A 296 -20.03 -1.26 6.09
N LEU A 297 -19.92 -0.06 6.63
CA LEU A 297 -20.07 1.21 5.93
C LEU A 297 -18.68 1.86 5.81
N TRP A 298 -18.22 2.01 4.58
CA TRP A 298 -16.91 2.57 4.29
C TRP A 298 -17.06 3.99 3.75
N PHE A 299 -16.67 4.99 4.55
CA PHE A 299 -16.74 6.40 4.22
C PHE A 299 -15.49 6.82 3.47
N ILE A 300 -15.59 6.88 2.16
CA ILE A 300 -14.47 7.14 1.26
C ILE A 300 -14.98 7.72 -0.06
N HIS A 301 -14.08 8.24 -0.87
CA HIS A 301 -14.40 8.74 -2.22
C HIS A 301 -14.87 7.60 -3.15
N ASP A 302 -15.71 7.92 -4.10
CA ASP A 302 -16.27 6.94 -5.05
C ASP A 302 -15.19 6.27 -5.91
N ASP A 303 -14.05 6.93 -6.14
CA ASP A 303 -12.92 6.42 -6.93
C ASP A 303 -12.08 5.35 -6.20
N ALA A 304 -12.31 5.12 -4.91
CA ALA A 304 -11.63 4.07 -4.14
C ALA A 304 -11.79 2.67 -4.78
N LEU A 305 -12.90 2.43 -5.48
CA LEU A 305 -13.17 1.19 -6.20
C LEU A 305 -12.66 1.18 -7.65
N ASN A 306 -12.04 2.25 -8.15
CA ASN A 306 -11.32 2.20 -9.42
C ASN A 306 -10.25 1.12 -9.36
N THR A 307 -10.03 0.42 -10.47
CA THR A 307 -9.20 -0.77 -10.45
C THR A 307 -7.89 -0.59 -11.22
N VAL A 308 -6.84 -1.22 -10.67
CA VAL A 308 -5.57 -1.46 -11.36
C VAL A 308 -5.53 -2.94 -11.75
N THR A 309 -5.30 -3.21 -13.04
CA THR A 309 -5.13 -4.60 -13.51
C THR A 309 -3.71 -5.05 -13.26
N CYS A 310 -3.54 -6.02 -12.35
CA CYS A 310 -2.29 -6.66 -12.04
C CYS A 310 -2.19 -8.02 -12.72
N THR A 311 -1.00 -8.34 -13.23
CA THR A 311 -0.70 -9.67 -13.79
C THR A 311 0.15 -10.43 -12.79
N ASN A 312 -0.31 -11.58 -12.34
CA ASN A 312 0.43 -12.42 -11.42
C ASN A 312 1.59 -13.16 -12.11
N PHE A 313 2.41 -13.87 -11.34
CA PHE A 313 3.56 -14.60 -11.89
C PHE A 313 3.17 -15.68 -12.92
N GLN A 314 2.00 -16.29 -12.76
CA GLN A 314 1.44 -17.30 -13.66
C GLN A 314 0.83 -16.71 -14.95
N GLY A 315 0.76 -15.37 -15.06
CA GLY A 315 0.22 -14.68 -16.24
C GLY A 315 -1.29 -14.38 -16.16
N HIS A 316 -1.97 -14.73 -15.08
CA HIS A 316 -3.39 -14.41 -14.87
C HIS A 316 -3.56 -12.95 -14.45
N LYS A 317 -4.68 -12.34 -14.86
CA LYS A 317 -5.00 -10.94 -14.59
C LYS A 317 -6.02 -10.81 -13.48
N TYR A 318 -5.70 -9.97 -12.50
CA TYR A 318 -6.54 -9.60 -11.37
C TYR A 318 -6.75 -8.09 -11.33
N LYS A 319 -7.96 -7.64 -10.99
CA LYS A 319 -8.27 -6.22 -10.81
C LYS A 319 -8.32 -5.92 -9.31
N PHE A 320 -7.31 -5.21 -8.82
CA PHE A 320 -7.31 -4.69 -7.46
C PHE A 320 -7.87 -3.28 -7.43
N THR A 321 -8.63 -2.96 -6.38
CA THR A 321 -9.09 -1.59 -6.12
C THR A 321 -7.92 -0.66 -5.79
N GLN A 322 -8.04 0.63 -6.06
CA GLN A 322 -7.01 1.63 -5.72
C GLN A 322 -6.77 1.70 -4.22
N GLU A 323 -7.85 1.60 -3.43
CA GLU A 323 -7.77 1.54 -1.97
C GLU A 323 -8.13 0.14 -1.48
N THR A 324 -7.41 -0.35 -0.48
CA THR A 324 -7.75 -1.61 0.17
C THR A 324 -8.99 -1.45 1.03
N LEU A 325 -9.79 -2.51 1.15
CA LEU A 325 -11.08 -2.50 1.86
C LEU A 325 -10.96 -1.91 3.28
N GLY A 326 -11.73 -0.85 3.52
CA GLY A 326 -11.79 -0.19 4.81
C GLY A 326 -10.60 0.75 5.10
N TRP A 327 -9.77 1.09 4.11
CA TRP A 327 -8.67 2.05 4.31
C TRP A 327 -9.19 3.42 4.74
N LYS A 328 -8.57 3.99 5.76
CA LYS A 328 -8.85 5.31 6.32
C LYS A 328 -7.55 6.07 6.49
N TYR A 329 -7.42 7.20 5.80
CA TYR A 329 -6.29 8.10 5.96
C TYR A 329 -6.31 8.83 7.31
N THR A 330 -5.18 8.86 8.00
CA THR A 330 -4.90 9.71 9.17
C THR A 330 -3.85 10.78 8.88
N ALA A 331 -3.05 10.58 7.82
CA ALA A 331 -2.19 11.60 7.22
C ALA A 331 -2.13 11.37 5.72
N LEU A 332 -2.24 12.44 4.94
CA LEU A 332 -2.08 12.43 3.48
C LEU A 332 -1.24 13.63 3.09
N LYS A 333 0.07 13.43 3.04
CA LYS A 333 1.05 14.45 2.67
C LYS A 333 1.61 14.15 1.30
N VAL A 334 1.61 15.15 0.43
CA VAL A 334 2.07 15.03 -0.95
C VAL A 334 3.13 16.08 -1.23
N SER A 335 4.28 15.63 -1.71
CA SER A 335 5.37 16.46 -2.19
C SER A 335 5.13 16.87 -3.64
N THR A 336 5.90 17.86 -4.09
CA THR A 336 5.92 18.30 -5.50
C THR A 336 6.50 17.25 -6.45
N TYR A 337 7.01 16.14 -5.93
CA TYR A 337 7.49 14.98 -6.70
C TYR A 337 7.15 13.67 -5.97
N SER A 338 6.84 12.63 -6.73
CA SER A 338 6.35 11.35 -6.19
C SER A 338 7.46 10.33 -5.95
N ALA A 339 8.51 10.31 -6.79
CA ALA A 339 9.65 9.40 -6.68
C ALA A 339 10.89 10.16 -6.18
N PRO A 340 11.88 9.51 -5.54
CA PRO A 340 13.11 10.15 -5.13
C PRO A 340 13.79 10.87 -6.29
N ARG A 341 14.18 12.14 -6.12
CA ARG A 341 15.03 12.82 -7.08
C ARG A 341 16.45 12.27 -6.92
N LYS A 342 17.09 11.91 -8.05
CA LYS A 342 18.43 11.33 -8.01
C LYS A 342 19.29 11.92 -9.11
N VAL A 343 20.45 12.44 -8.73
CA VAL A 343 21.43 13.00 -9.65
C VAL A 343 22.77 12.30 -9.50
N ARG A 344 23.39 11.96 -10.61
CA ARG A 344 24.78 11.53 -10.69
C ARG A 344 25.62 12.70 -11.22
N VAL A 345 26.66 13.05 -10.48
CA VAL A 345 27.57 14.15 -10.78
C VAL A 345 28.92 13.54 -11.16
N THR A 346 29.44 13.89 -12.34
CA THR A 346 30.80 13.50 -12.77
C THR A 346 31.79 14.52 -12.29
N VAL A 347 32.75 14.07 -11.48
CA VAL A 347 33.90 14.88 -11.00
C VAL A 347 35.15 14.37 -11.69
N GLU A 348 35.94 15.26 -12.29
CA GLU A 348 37.03 14.91 -13.19
C GLU A 348 38.26 15.76 -12.89
N GLN A 349 39.46 15.18 -12.94
CA GLN A 349 40.71 15.96 -12.91
C GLN A 349 40.83 16.89 -14.12
N THR A 350 41.40 18.08 -13.93
CA THR A 350 41.55 19.05 -15.02
C THR A 350 42.69 18.68 -15.99
N VAL A 351 43.60 17.83 -15.55
CA VAL A 351 44.79 17.40 -16.32
C VAL A 351 44.63 15.95 -16.74
N ALA A 352 44.91 15.67 -18.01
CA ALA A 352 44.89 14.31 -18.57
C ALA A 352 46.24 13.63 -18.42
N ASN A 353 46.24 12.32 -18.14
CA ASN A 353 47.42 11.47 -18.22
C ASN A 353 47.33 10.65 -19.52
N GLY A 354 48.24 10.97 -20.47
CA GLY A 354 48.22 10.28 -21.78
C GLY A 354 46.91 10.45 -22.57
N GLY A 355 46.23 11.60 -22.40
CA GLY A 355 44.95 11.88 -23.06
C GLY A 355 43.70 11.44 -22.26
N VAL A 356 43.89 10.69 -21.17
CA VAL A 356 42.77 10.20 -20.31
C VAL A 356 42.78 10.97 -19.00
N LYS A 357 41.64 11.52 -18.66
CA LYS A 357 41.42 12.17 -17.36
C LYS A 357 40.83 11.15 -16.38
N GLN A 358 41.28 11.25 -15.12
CA GLN A 358 40.69 10.49 -14.03
C GLN A 358 39.38 11.14 -13.61
N PHE A 359 38.33 10.32 -13.38
CA PHE A 359 37.03 10.79 -12.94
C PHE A 359 36.38 9.81 -11.98
N ALA A 360 35.39 10.29 -11.25
CA ALA A 360 34.51 9.45 -10.42
C ALA A 360 33.12 10.09 -10.34
N TYR A 361 32.18 9.37 -9.76
CA TYR A 361 30.79 9.79 -9.65
C TYR A 361 30.39 10.04 -8.22
N ILE A 362 29.62 11.10 -8.00
CA ILE A 362 28.88 11.33 -6.77
C ILE A 362 27.41 11.12 -7.10
N THR A 363 26.70 10.38 -6.26
CA THR A 363 25.25 10.21 -6.38
C THR A 363 24.56 10.92 -5.22
N ILE A 364 23.68 11.85 -5.52
CA ILE A 364 22.89 12.59 -4.55
C ILE A 364 21.42 12.24 -4.77
N THR A 365 20.75 11.81 -3.70
CA THR A 365 19.34 11.43 -3.69
C THR A 365 18.59 12.32 -2.72
N GLN A 366 17.43 12.83 -3.12
CA GLN A 366 16.47 13.47 -2.22
C GLN A 366 15.17 12.67 -2.21
N ASN A 367 14.81 12.18 -1.04
CA ASN A 367 13.56 11.42 -0.85
C ASN A 367 12.37 12.39 -0.79
N PRO A 368 11.22 12.05 -1.40
CA PRO A 368 10.00 12.82 -1.23
C PRO A 368 9.50 12.69 0.21
N GLY A 369 8.84 13.73 0.69
CA GLY A 369 8.19 13.70 2.00
C GLY A 369 6.74 13.24 1.95
N ASN A 370 6.39 12.40 0.99
CA ASN A 370 5.06 11.83 0.88
C ASN A 370 4.76 10.97 2.12
N SER A 371 3.52 11.01 2.55
CA SER A 371 3.07 10.17 3.67
C SER A 371 1.59 9.85 3.52
N ARG A 372 1.27 8.56 3.41
CA ARG A 372 -0.09 7.99 3.31
C ARG A 372 -0.39 7.13 4.53
N LYS A 373 -0.33 7.74 5.72
CA LYS A 373 -0.59 7.01 6.97
C LYS A 373 -2.07 6.80 7.19
N GLY A 374 -2.41 5.68 7.81
CA GLY A 374 -3.79 5.36 8.10
C GLY A 374 -3.99 4.03 8.81
N TYR A 375 -5.23 3.62 8.82
CA TYR A 375 -5.67 2.33 9.34
C TYR A 375 -6.58 1.66 8.31
N SER A 376 -6.65 0.35 8.32
CA SER A 376 -7.61 -0.43 7.52
C SER A 376 -8.53 -1.21 8.44
N THR A 377 -9.71 -1.57 7.96
CA THR A 377 -10.45 -2.62 8.63
C THR A 377 -9.73 -3.95 8.47
N LEU A 378 -9.82 -4.79 9.50
CA LEU A 378 -9.21 -6.11 9.56
C LEU A 378 -10.29 -7.18 9.59
N TYR A 379 -9.98 -8.38 9.10
CA TYR A 379 -10.95 -9.47 8.96
C TYR A 379 -10.33 -10.79 9.42
N GLN A 380 -11.08 -11.58 10.16
CA GLN A 380 -10.74 -12.98 10.40
C GLN A 380 -11.19 -13.83 9.20
N PHE A 381 -10.40 -14.83 8.83
CA PHE A 381 -10.67 -15.65 7.64
C PHE A 381 -12.08 -16.25 7.62
N GLY A 382 -12.82 -16.01 6.56
CA GLY A 382 -14.19 -16.52 6.38
C GLY A 382 -15.29 -15.69 7.05
N ARG A 383 -14.96 -14.63 7.82
CA ARG A 383 -15.93 -13.73 8.43
C ARG A 383 -16.27 -12.55 7.51
N LYS A 384 -17.53 -12.15 7.53
CA LYS A 384 -18.03 -10.95 6.81
C LYS A 384 -17.76 -9.65 7.57
N ASP A 385 -17.44 -9.72 8.87
CA ASP A 385 -17.43 -8.57 9.77
C ASP A 385 -16.09 -7.86 9.73
N ALA A 386 -16.15 -6.54 9.55
CA ALA A 386 -15.01 -5.65 9.65
C ALA A 386 -14.67 -5.37 11.12
N PHE A 387 -13.38 -5.49 11.47
CA PHE A 387 -12.85 -5.09 12.78
C PHE A 387 -12.05 -3.80 12.65
N PRO A 388 -12.10 -2.93 13.68
CA PRO A 388 -11.37 -1.67 13.61
C PRO A 388 -9.86 -1.90 13.56
N GLY A 389 -9.15 -1.17 12.69
CA GLY A 389 -7.69 -1.10 12.64
C GLY A 389 -7.08 -0.16 13.71
N THR A 390 -7.85 0.18 14.72
CA THR A 390 -7.48 1.02 15.86
C THR A 390 -8.09 0.44 17.13
N ASP A 391 -7.51 0.71 18.29
CA ASP A 391 -8.08 0.30 19.58
C ASP A 391 -9.15 1.26 20.11
N THR A 392 -9.39 2.37 19.42
CA THR A 392 -10.43 3.34 19.78
C THR A 392 -11.64 3.24 18.86
N THR A 393 -12.81 3.04 19.46
CA THR A 393 -14.12 3.06 18.79
C THR A 393 -14.98 4.12 19.46
N PRO A 394 -14.98 5.37 18.95
CA PRO A 394 -15.67 6.48 19.61
C PRO A 394 -17.18 6.28 19.77
N ASP A 395 -17.81 5.52 18.88
CA ASP A 395 -19.22 5.13 19.03
C ASP A 395 -19.35 3.61 18.92
N GLY A 396 -20.22 3.00 19.74
CA GLY A 396 -20.36 1.56 19.86
C GLY A 396 -19.24 0.91 20.67
N SER A 397 -18.97 -0.36 20.41
CA SER A 397 -17.92 -1.11 21.12
C SER A 397 -17.34 -2.23 20.28
N PHE A 398 -16.07 -2.52 20.51
CA PHE A 398 -15.36 -3.65 19.95
C PHE A 398 -14.70 -4.46 21.07
N THR A 399 -14.86 -5.77 21.01
CA THR A 399 -14.26 -6.71 21.96
C THR A 399 -13.10 -7.43 21.30
N PRO A 400 -11.84 -7.07 21.58
CA PRO A 400 -10.67 -7.66 20.92
C PRO A 400 -10.38 -9.09 21.37
N ASN A 401 -10.87 -9.50 22.55
CA ASN A 401 -10.63 -10.82 23.13
C ASN A 401 -11.96 -11.48 23.50
N GLY A 402 -12.55 -12.21 22.56
CA GLY A 402 -13.79 -12.96 22.74
C GLY A 402 -13.59 -14.40 23.22
N GLY A 403 -12.34 -14.81 23.44
CA GLY A 403 -11.98 -16.18 23.80
C GLY A 403 -12.17 -17.19 22.67
N ASP A 404 -11.96 -18.47 22.94
CA ASP A 404 -12.14 -19.58 22.01
C ASP A 404 -13.62 -20.01 21.95
N ASN A 405 -14.44 -19.22 21.26
CA ASN A 405 -15.89 -19.43 21.10
C ASN A 405 -16.36 -19.19 19.66
N MET A 406 -15.51 -19.41 18.67
CA MET A 406 -15.86 -19.19 17.28
C MET A 406 -16.85 -20.23 16.76
N SER A 407 -17.90 -19.74 16.13
CA SER A 407 -18.83 -20.51 15.30
C SER A 407 -19.42 -19.57 14.25
N ILE A 408 -20.02 -20.13 13.19
CA ILE A 408 -20.70 -19.31 12.17
C ILE A 408 -21.79 -18.44 12.83
N GLN A 409 -22.58 -19.01 13.75
CA GLN A 409 -23.62 -18.29 14.48
C GLN A 409 -23.06 -17.17 15.38
N ASN A 410 -21.99 -17.45 16.13
CA ASN A 410 -21.35 -16.47 16.99
C ASN A 410 -20.72 -15.35 16.17
N GLY A 411 -20.12 -15.64 15.01
CA GLY A 411 -19.64 -14.65 14.08
C GLY A 411 -20.76 -13.68 13.66
N ILE A 412 -21.93 -14.18 13.29
CA ILE A 412 -23.07 -13.35 12.88
C ILE A 412 -23.66 -12.57 14.07
N ARG A 413 -23.82 -13.21 15.22
CA ARG A 413 -24.45 -12.60 16.42
C ARG A 413 -23.58 -11.57 17.10
N HIS A 414 -22.26 -11.67 16.94
CA HIS A 414 -21.28 -10.84 17.61
C HIS A 414 -20.29 -10.18 16.62
N PRO A 415 -20.79 -9.29 15.71
CA PRO A 415 -19.96 -8.67 14.67
C PRO A 415 -18.86 -7.78 15.21
N GLY A 416 -18.97 -7.30 16.45
CA GLY A 416 -17.95 -6.51 17.16
C GLY A 416 -17.02 -7.34 18.06
N THR A 417 -16.99 -8.67 17.94
CA THR A 417 -16.16 -9.54 18.78
C THR A 417 -15.13 -10.29 17.94
N PHE A 418 -13.87 -10.12 18.27
CA PHE A 418 -12.77 -10.90 17.74
C PHE A 418 -12.59 -12.17 18.58
N TYR A 419 -12.74 -13.34 17.96
CA TYR A 419 -12.58 -14.63 18.64
C TYR A 419 -11.16 -15.13 18.52
N ASN A 420 -10.61 -15.59 19.65
CA ASN A 420 -9.23 -16.02 19.73
C ASN A 420 -9.03 -17.42 19.15
N ASP A 421 -7.78 -17.72 18.82
CA ASP A 421 -7.37 -19.04 18.34
C ASP A 421 -7.68 -20.13 19.37
N GLY A 422 -8.13 -21.28 18.88
CA GLY A 422 -8.45 -22.43 19.70
C GLY A 422 -9.21 -23.53 18.96
N SER A 423 -9.69 -24.50 19.68
CA SER A 423 -10.33 -25.70 19.13
C SER A 423 -11.61 -25.40 18.34
N THR A 424 -12.31 -24.31 18.69
CA THR A 424 -13.56 -23.93 18.01
C THR A 424 -13.32 -23.43 16.59
N TRP A 425 -12.21 -22.75 16.32
CA TRP A 425 -11.84 -22.34 14.97
C TRP A 425 -11.67 -23.53 14.04
N TYR A 426 -11.00 -24.59 14.50
CA TYR A 426 -10.73 -25.79 13.70
C TYR A 426 -11.97 -26.68 13.54
N SER A 427 -12.85 -26.72 14.55
CA SER A 427 -14.03 -27.58 14.56
C SER A 427 -15.21 -26.99 13.80
N TYR A 428 -15.44 -25.67 13.91
CA TYR A 428 -16.67 -25.02 13.44
C TYR A 428 -16.45 -24.11 12.23
N ASN A 429 -15.25 -23.60 12.00
CA ASN A 429 -14.93 -22.68 10.90
C ASN A 429 -13.95 -23.26 9.86
N LYS A 430 -13.99 -24.57 9.64
CA LYS A 430 -13.14 -25.23 8.63
C LYS A 430 -13.51 -24.89 7.19
N TYR A 431 -14.71 -24.36 6.98
CA TYR A 431 -15.26 -24.11 5.65
C TYR A 431 -14.65 -22.91 4.97
N ASN A 432 -14.62 -22.93 3.64
CA ASN A 432 -14.31 -21.76 2.83
C ASN A 432 -15.56 -20.89 2.69
N LEU A 433 -15.69 -19.90 3.58
CA LEU A 433 -16.91 -19.09 3.68
C LEU A 433 -16.91 -17.88 2.73
N TRP A 434 -15.80 -17.61 2.03
CA TRP A 434 -15.71 -16.50 1.06
C TRP A 434 -15.83 -16.94 -0.40
N SER A 435 -15.66 -18.23 -0.69
CA SER A 435 -15.83 -18.77 -2.05
C SER A 435 -16.65 -20.06 -2.04
N MET A 436 -17.77 -20.05 -2.74
CA MET A 436 -18.76 -21.14 -2.71
C MET A 436 -18.22 -22.46 -3.23
N ASP A 437 -17.52 -22.46 -4.34
CA ASP A 437 -17.18 -23.66 -5.10
C ASP A 437 -15.69 -24.03 -5.04
N ASN A 438 -14.95 -23.42 -4.15
CA ASN A 438 -13.52 -23.67 -4.06
C ASN A 438 -13.25 -24.99 -3.31
N THR A 439 -13.08 -26.06 -4.07
CA THR A 439 -12.72 -27.41 -3.57
C THR A 439 -11.21 -27.63 -3.49
N VAL A 440 -10.41 -26.68 -4.00
CA VAL A 440 -8.94 -26.75 -4.06
C VAL A 440 -8.34 -25.86 -2.98
N THR A 441 -7.44 -26.43 -2.18
CA THR A 441 -6.68 -25.72 -1.16
C THR A 441 -5.32 -25.27 -1.65
N GLY A 442 -4.62 -24.42 -0.89
CA GLY A 442 -3.29 -23.92 -1.24
C GLY A 442 -3.31 -22.86 -2.33
N TYR A 443 -2.23 -22.74 -3.06
CA TYR A 443 -2.02 -21.65 -4.02
C TYR A 443 -2.51 -22.04 -5.41
N ASN A 444 -3.54 -21.35 -5.89
CA ASN A 444 -4.16 -21.60 -7.19
C ASN A 444 -4.80 -20.32 -7.77
N ASP A 445 -5.17 -20.38 -9.04
CA ASP A 445 -5.84 -19.31 -9.81
C ASP A 445 -7.32 -19.63 -10.08
N ASN A 446 -7.91 -20.56 -9.36
CA ASN A 446 -9.33 -20.91 -9.54
C ASN A 446 -10.21 -19.70 -9.26
N ALA A 447 -11.27 -19.57 -10.05
CA ALA A 447 -12.24 -18.48 -9.89
C ALA A 447 -12.86 -18.49 -8.49
N VAL A 448 -12.94 -17.32 -7.88
CA VAL A 448 -13.64 -17.14 -6.61
C VAL A 448 -15.13 -16.87 -6.89
N VAL A 449 -16.00 -17.69 -6.32
CA VAL A 449 -17.45 -17.50 -6.39
C VAL A 449 -17.93 -16.85 -5.09
N LYS A 450 -18.18 -15.55 -5.16
CA LYS A 450 -18.56 -14.71 -4.01
C LYS A 450 -19.76 -15.26 -3.26
N THR A 451 -19.61 -15.45 -1.95
CA THR A 451 -20.67 -15.89 -1.04
C THR A 451 -21.38 -14.73 -0.35
N ILE A 452 -22.42 -15.04 0.43
CA ILE A 452 -23.07 -14.07 1.32
C ILE A 452 -22.18 -13.62 2.49
N TYR A 453 -21.09 -14.33 2.80
CA TYR A 453 -20.16 -13.95 3.88
C TYR A 453 -18.90 -13.22 3.35
N ASP A 454 -18.74 -13.06 2.04
CA ASP A 454 -17.64 -12.26 1.50
C ASP A 454 -17.79 -10.79 1.94
N PRO A 455 -16.73 -10.17 2.51
CA PRO A 455 -16.83 -8.83 3.10
C PRO A 455 -16.82 -7.68 2.08
N CYS A 456 -16.49 -7.96 0.81
CA CYS A 456 -16.26 -6.93 -0.19
C CYS A 456 -17.54 -6.25 -0.68
N PRO A 457 -17.44 -5.02 -1.22
CA PRO A 457 -18.53 -4.35 -1.91
C PRO A 457 -19.09 -5.15 -3.10
N ALA A 458 -20.23 -4.73 -3.62
CA ALA A 458 -20.80 -5.29 -4.83
C ALA A 458 -19.83 -5.18 -6.01
N GLY A 459 -19.77 -6.20 -6.86
CA GLY A 459 -18.82 -6.26 -7.98
C GLY A 459 -17.40 -6.69 -7.63
N PHE A 460 -17.08 -6.79 -6.33
CA PHE A 460 -15.78 -7.22 -5.81
C PHE A 460 -15.88 -8.43 -4.90
N HIS A 461 -14.82 -9.18 -4.77
CA HIS A 461 -14.70 -10.34 -3.89
C HIS A 461 -13.26 -10.49 -3.38
N MET A 462 -13.07 -11.31 -2.35
CA MET A 462 -11.73 -11.69 -1.89
C MET A 462 -10.99 -12.44 -3.01
N PRO A 463 -9.68 -12.19 -3.21
CA PRO A 463 -8.96 -12.72 -4.37
C PRO A 463 -8.63 -14.21 -4.26
N ALA A 464 -8.28 -14.84 -5.39
CA ALA A 464 -7.63 -16.14 -5.42
C ALA A 464 -6.25 -16.09 -4.77
N SER A 465 -5.72 -17.23 -4.31
CA SER A 465 -4.46 -17.28 -3.55
C SER A 465 -3.23 -16.94 -4.38
N ASN A 466 -3.22 -17.18 -5.70
CA ASN A 466 -2.13 -16.78 -6.58
C ASN A 466 -2.21 -15.32 -7.03
N ALA A 467 -3.25 -14.57 -6.69
CA ALA A 467 -3.43 -13.20 -7.17
C ALA A 467 -2.25 -12.26 -6.82
N PHE A 468 -1.57 -12.53 -5.71
CA PHE A 468 -0.45 -11.73 -5.20
C PHE A 468 0.93 -12.13 -5.73
N THR A 469 1.05 -13.23 -6.48
CA THR A 469 2.37 -13.78 -6.87
C THR A 469 3.18 -12.87 -7.78
N GLY A 470 2.54 -11.92 -8.49
CA GLY A 470 3.22 -10.87 -9.26
C GLY A 470 3.88 -9.77 -8.41
N PHE A 471 3.69 -9.77 -7.09
CA PHE A 471 4.28 -8.79 -6.17
C PHE A 471 5.72 -9.13 -5.74
N THR A 472 6.23 -10.27 -6.20
CA THR A 472 7.67 -10.57 -6.21
C THR A 472 8.12 -10.90 -7.64
N THR A 473 9.40 -10.69 -7.93
CA THR A 473 9.92 -10.87 -9.30
C THR A 473 9.94 -12.32 -9.78
N HIS A 474 9.83 -13.27 -8.87
CA HIS A 474 9.85 -14.73 -9.19
C HIS A 474 8.63 -15.49 -8.63
N GLY A 475 7.63 -14.81 -8.10
CA GLY A 475 6.36 -15.40 -7.66
C GLY A 475 6.40 -16.16 -6.34
N GLU A 476 7.53 -16.16 -5.62
CA GLU A 476 7.74 -16.91 -4.38
C GLU A 476 7.99 -16.01 -3.18
N ASN A 477 7.88 -16.57 -1.97
CA ASN A 477 8.12 -15.89 -0.71
C ASN A 477 9.57 -15.43 -0.56
N GLY A 478 9.78 -14.25 0.05
CA GLY A 478 11.10 -13.72 0.37
C GLY A 478 11.92 -13.28 -0.85
N GLY A 479 11.32 -13.23 -2.01
CA GLY A 479 11.96 -12.73 -3.21
C GLY A 479 12.06 -11.21 -3.25
N THR A 480 12.78 -10.70 -4.27
CA THR A 480 12.82 -9.26 -4.54
C THR A 480 11.40 -8.75 -4.76
N ALA A 481 10.96 -7.83 -3.92
CA ALA A 481 9.65 -7.22 -4.05
C ALA A 481 9.54 -6.44 -5.36
N ASN A 482 8.43 -6.64 -6.07
CA ASN A 482 8.13 -5.95 -7.33
C ASN A 482 7.38 -4.64 -7.01
N VAL A 483 8.12 -3.61 -6.58
CA VAL A 483 7.58 -2.35 -6.07
C VAL A 483 8.03 -1.15 -6.88
N ASN A 484 7.22 -0.10 -6.88
CA ASN A 484 7.50 1.21 -7.47
C ASN A 484 7.75 2.24 -6.36
N GLY A 485 9.01 2.62 -6.19
CA GLY A 485 9.44 3.61 -5.19
C GLY A 485 9.72 3.02 -3.82
N ALA A 486 9.93 3.91 -2.85
CA ALA A 486 10.18 3.57 -1.46
C ALA A 486 8.89 3.25 -0.71
N GLU A 487 9.06 2.56 0.41
CA GLU A 487 7.97 2.34 1.36
C GLU A 487 7.45 3.67 1.93
N ASP A 488 6.13 3.81 1.99
CA ASP A 488 5.44 4.96 2.59
C ASP A 488 4.20 4.45 3.35
N TRP A 489 4.37 3.91 4.56
CA TRP A 489 3.33 3.28 5.35
C TRP A 489 2.60 2.15 4.60
N GLY A 490 3.31 1.54 3.66
CA GLY A 490 2.84 0.51 2.74
C GLY A 490 3.66 0.51 1.47
N TRP A 491 3.33 -0.36 0.55
CA TRP A 491 4.08 -0.54 -0.69
C TRP A 491 3.22 -0.32 -1.92
N ASN A 492 3.80 0.37 -2.93
CA ASN A 492 3.25 0.43 -4.27
C ASN A 492 3.76 -0.77 -5.07
N PHE A 493 2.98 -1.83 -5.15
CA PHE A 493 3.33 -2.97 -5.98
C PHE A 493 3.11 -2.65 -7.45
N ASN A 494 4.08 -2.95 -8.29
CA ASN A 494 3.95 -2.85 -9.73
C ASN A 494 2.86 -3.82 -10.23
N ASN A 495 2.10 -3.40 -11.22
CA ASN A 495 1.01 -4.19 -11.78
C ASN A 495 1.46 -5.37 -12.62
N LYS A 496 2.72 -5.46 -12.98
CA LYS A 496 3.34 -6.58 -13.72
C LYS A 496 4.85 -6.60 -13.51
N ILE A 497 5.46 -7.76 -13.69
CA ILE A 497 6.88 -7.98 -13.44
C ILE A 497 7.73 -7.32 -14.54
N THR A 498 7.30 -7.44 -15.80
CA THR A 498 8.02 -6.88 -16.94
C THR A 498 7.31 -5.64 -17.47
N SER A 499 8.06 -4.55 -17.64
CA SER A 499 7.56 -3.26 -18.15
C SER A 499 6.29 -2.79 -17.43
N PRO A 500 6.32 -2.55 -16.11
CA PRO A 500 5.18 -2.07 -15.35
C PRO A 500 4.73 -0.69 -15.88
N ASP A 501 3.43 -0.47 -15.94
CA ASP A 501 2.81 0.78 -16.39
C ASP A 501 1.81 1.35 -15.40
N ALA A 502 1.58 0.63 -14.28
CA ALA A 502 0.79 1.09 -13.15
C ALA A 502 1.32 0.44 -11.85
N ALA A 503 0.85 0.95 -10.73
CA ALA A 503 1.10 0.36 -9.42
C ALA A 503 -0.18 0.38 -8.58
N VAL A 504 -0.31 -0.56 -7.65
CA VAL A 504 -1.39 -0.61 -6.67
C VAL A 504 -0.80 -0.48 -5.27
N PHE A 505 -1.40 0.37 -4.46
CA PHE A 505 -0.94 0.61 -3.10
C PHE A 505 -1.56 -0.38 -2.12
N PHE A 506 -0.73 -1.09 -1.39
CA PHE A 506 -1.11 -1.92 -0.26
C PHE A 506 -0.55 -1.29 1.02
N PRO A 507 -1.41 -0.74 1.90
CA PRO A 507 -0.97 -0.17 3.17
C PRO A 507 -0.37 -1.21 4.12
N ALA A 508 0.57 -0.79 4.96
CA ALA A 508 1.04 -1.57 6.09
C ALA A 508 0.03 -1.51 7.24
N SER A 509 -1.12 -2.15 7.04
CA SER A 509 -2.26 -2.09 7.96
C SER A 509 -2.07 -2.88 9.25
N GLY A 510 -1.01 -3.68 9.36
CA GLY A 510 -0.82 -4.61 10.46
C GLY A 510 -1.87 -5.72 10.49
N TYR A 511 -2.05 -6.31 11.65
CA TYR A 511 -3.02 -7.36 11.92
C TYR A 511 -3.43 -7.38 13.39
N ARG A 512 -4.50 -8.11 13.72
CA ARG A 512 -4.85 -8.44 15.10
C ARG A 512 -4.32 -9.83 15.44
N ARG A 513 -3.65 -9.93 16.58
CA ARG A 513 -3.03 -11.18 17.04
C ARG A 513 -4.11 -12.19 17.38
N HIS A 514 -3.94 -13.42 16.95
CA HIS A 514 -4.92 -14.49 17.08
C HIS A 514 -5.23 -14.92 18.52
N PHE A 515 -4.35 -14.64 19.47
CA PHE A 515 -4.49 -15.11 20.87
C PHE A 515 -5.02 -14.05 21.84
N ASP A 516 -4.98 -12.76 21.51
CA ASP A 516 -5.46 -11.69 22.38
C ASP A 516 -6.19 -10.55 21.65
N GLY A 517 -6.20 -10.58 20.31
CA GLY A 517 -6.83 -9.58 19.45
C GLY A 517 -6.17 -8.21 19.45
N SER A 518 -4.98 -8.06 20.08
CA SER A 518 -4.23 -6.79 20.06
C SER A 518 -3.71 -6.46 18.66
N LEU A 519 -3.62 -5.18 18.34
CA LEU A 519 -3.03 -4.70 17.08
C LEU A 519 -1.52 -4.85 17.08
N TYR A 520 -0.95 -5.28 15.95
CA TYR A 520 0.48 -5.40 15.76
C TYR A 520 0.88 -5.03 14.33
N GLY A 521 2.08 -4.45 14.16
CA GLY A 521 2.69 -4.18 12.86
C GLY A 521 2.02 -3.09 12.02
N VAL A 522 1.16 -2.24 12.62
CA VAL A 522 0.55 -1.10 11.91
C VAL A 522 1.65 -0.11 11.52
N GLY A 523 1.72 0.21 10.23
CA GLY A 523 2.76 1.05 9.65
C GLY A 523 4.06 0.33 9.32
N ASP A 524 4.16 -0.97 9.64
CA ASP A 524 5.36 -1.78 9.44
C ASP A 524 5.11 -2.97 8.50
N SER A 525 3.94 -3.60 8.57
CA SER A 525 3.62 -4.78 7.80
C SER A 525 2.20 -4.79 7.26
N GLY A 526 2.02 -5.38 6.07
CA GLY A 526 0.71 -5.62 5.45
C GLY A 526 0.35 -7.10 5.46
N TRP A 527 -0.93 -7.40 5.73
CA TRP A 527 -1.48 -8.76 5.85
C TRP A 527 -2.83 -8.82 5.13
N TYR A 528 -2.89 -9.53 4.00
CA TYR A 528 -4.06 -9.50 3.11
C TYR A 528 -4.51 -10.91 2.74
N TRP A 529 -5.67 -11.30 3.25
CA TRP A 529 -6.26 -12.61 2.97
C TRP A 529 -6.62 -12.80 1.50
N SER A 530 -6.50 -14.04 1.04
CA SER A 530 -7.24 -14.55 -0.13
C SER A 530 -8.51 -15.28 0.29
N ALA A 531 -9.36 -15.64 -0.67
CA ALA A 531 -10.54 -16.47 -0.40
C ALA A 531 -10.21 -17.97 -0.25
N VAL A 532 -8.95 -18.37 -0.31
CA VAL A 532 -8.56 -19.77 -0.44
C VAL A 532 -7.97 -20.29 0.86
N PRO A 533 -8.50 -21.39 1.42
CA PRO A 533 -7.87 -22.06 2.56
C PRO A 533 -6.57 -22.76 2.13
N ASN A 534 -5.57 -22.71 2.99
CA ASN A 534 -4.39 -23.58 2.82
C ASN A 534 -4.73 -25.03 3.25
N ASP A 535 -5.42 -25.15 4.38
CA ASP A 535 -5.95 -26.39 4.94
C ASP A 535 -7.09 -26.10 5.94
N MET A 536 -7.42 -27.04 6.82
CA MET A 536 -8.49 -26.87 7.83
C MET A 536 -8.23 -25.71 8.80
N SER A 537 -6.97 -25.43 9.09
CA SER A 537 -6.55 -24.51 10.17
C SER A 537 -6.07 -23.18 9.63
N TYR A 538 -5.58 -23.15 8.37
CA TYR A 538 -4.86 -22.03 7.81
C TYR A 538 -5.54 -21.46 6.56
N GLY A 539 -5.50 -20.13 6.41
CA GLY A 539 -5.87 -19.42 5.18
C GLY A 539 -4.65 -18.93 4.44
N CYS A 540 -4.75 -18.83 3.10
CA CYS A 540 -3.68 -18.25 2.27
C CYS A 540 -3.76 -16.74 2.26
N TYR A 541 -2.61 -16.04 2.30
CA TYR A 541 -2.55 -14.59 2.31
C TYR A 541 -1.24 -14.03 1.75
N LEU A 542 -1.25 -12.73 1.43
CA LEU A 542 -0.07 -11.91 1.20
C LEU A 542 0.43 -11.34 2.53
N ASN A 543 1.72 -11.48 2.81
CA ASN A 543 2.41 -10.66 3.81
C ASN A 543 3.51 -9.83 3.14
N PHE A 544 3.75 -8.63 3.66
CA PHE A 544 4.96 -7.86 3.38
C PHE A 544 5.37 -7.04 4.59
N ASN A 545 6.66 -6.81 4.72
CA ASN A 545 7.27 -6.05 5.81
C ASN A 545 8.69 -5.62 5.39
N GLY A 546 9.46 -5.00 6.29
CA GLY A 546 10.84 -4.57 6.03
C GLY A 546 11.81 -5.68 5.56
N TRP A 547 11.43 -6.96 5.63
CA TRP A 547 12.22 -8.10 5.17
C TRP A 547 11.89 -8.53 3.73
N GLY A 548 10.75 -8.10 3.17
CA GLY A 548 10.33 -8.46 1.83
C GLY A 548 8.83 -8.72 1.67
N ALA A 549 8.45 -9.26 0.51
CA ALA A 549 7.10 -9.68 0.21
C ALA A 549 6.98 -11.21 0.18
N PHE A 550 5.88 -11.71 0.70
CA PHE A 550 5.59 -13.13 0.86
C PHE A 550 4.19 -13.43 0.28
N PRO A 551 4.07 -13.53 -1.06
CA PRO A 551 2.79 -13.68 -1.75
C PRO A 551 2.15 -15.06 -1.59
N LYS A 552 2.92 -16.04 -1.10
CA LYS A 552 2.49 -17.41 -0.83
C LYS A 552 2.73 -17.74 0.64
N HIS A 553 2.00 -17.06 1.52
CA HIS A 553 2.10 -17.31 2.95
C HIS A 553 0.75 -17.77 3.51
N TYR A 554 0.75 -18.49 4.63
CA TYR A 554 -0.46 -18.97 5.28
C TYR A 554 -0.39 -18.79 6.79
N ASN A 555 -1.55 -18.57 7.41
CA ASN A 555 -1.64 -18.33 8.84
C ASN A 555 -2.94 -18.90 9.42
N PRO A 556 -3.00 -19.14 10.75
CA PRO A 556 -4.26 -19.52 11.39
C PRO A 556 -5.42 -18.60 10.97
N ARG A 557 -6.57 -19.20 10.72
CA ARG A 557 -7.79 -18.47 10.26
C ARG A 557 -8.31 -17.47 11.29
N SER A 558 -7.85 -17.59 12.53
CA SER A 558 -8.19 -16.74 13.65
C SER A 558 -7.49 -15.37 13.67
N TYR A 559 -6.49 -15.18 12.80
CA TYR A 559 -5.84 -13.88 12.65
C TYR A 559 -6.77 -12.80 12.12
#